data_2d01e30c6dbc93bd9927246f2b549afa
#
_entry.id   2d01e30c6dbc93bd9927246f2b549afa
#
_cell.length_a   1.000
_cell.length_b   1.000
_cell.length_c   1.000
_cell.angle_alpha   90.00
_cell.angle_beta   90.00
_cell.angle_gamma   90.00
#
_symmetry.space_group_name_H-M   'P 1'
#
loop_
_entity.id
_entity.type
_entity.pdbx_description
1 polymer ?
#
loop_
_entity_poly.entity_id
_entity_poly.type
_entity_poly.pdbx_seq_one_letter_code
_entity_poly.pdbx_strand_id
1 'polypeptide(L)'
;MKIVHLLWGLTTGGIENMLVDIVNVHVNENDVSLIIINDMIDESVRNRLDPRVKVFECKRKRESKNPWPLLKMNLLLIKLKPQIVHVHYDGIVKFVLGKWNVVRTIHGMRNSVDESVHCKACYAISKSVQDEWIQQGHETILVENGVCCDKICSERKSAVSDTLHLIQVSRMYFHHKGQDILIRALADVKKRGTLSKNIQMHFVGDGCDMERAKQLVQELGVEDIVVFEGSMPREWVYENLCNFDLYIQPSRQEGFGLTVAEAMAAKVPVLVSALEGPMEILNPDGFDTPLGWSFDPESVEDLSRKIEKFVNKGYDNGLADKAYAYIRSRYDIKNTAERYVEEYAKF
;
A
#
# COMPACT_ATOMS: atom_id res chain seq x y z
N MET A 1 5.64 -16.75 -20.39
CA MET A 1 5.93 -15.53 -21.21
C MET A 1 7.25 -14.90 -20.76
N LYS A 2 7.80 -13.96 -21.57
CA LYS A 2 8.92 -13.10 -21.16
C LYS A 2 8.39 -11.73 -20.75
N ILE A 3 8.49 -11.39 -19.47
CA ILE A 3 7.95 -10.17 -18.89
C ILE A 3 9.11 -9.32 -18.36
N VAL A 4 9.14 -8.05 -18.74
CA VAL A 4 10.08 -7.07 -18.19
C VAL A 4 9.29 -6.00 -17.43
N HIS A 5 9.58 -5.85 -16.15
CA HIS A 5 9.06 -4.75 -15.33
C HIS A 5 10.06 -3.59 -15.28
N LEU A 6 9.58 -2.36 -15.47
CA LEU A 6 10.39 -1.14 -15.44
C LEU A 6 10.01 -0.26 -14.26
N LEU A 7 11.02 0.14 -13.46
CA LEU A 7 10.87 1.09 -12.35
C LEU A 7 11.94 2.17 -12.38
N TRP A 8 11.63 3.31 -11.74
CA TRP A 8 12.66 4.31 -11.44
C TRP A 8 13.64 3.84 -10.37
N GLY A 9 13.16 3.27 -9.29
CA GLY A 9 13.95 2.80 -8.15
C GLY A 9 13.30 1.60 -7.49
N LEU A 10 14.00 0.96 -6.57
CA LEU A 10 13.51 -0.14 -5.74
C LEU A 10 13.70 0.25 -4.28
N THR A 11 12.74 1.00 -3.72
CA THR A 11 12.78 1.54 -2.35
C THR A 11 11.70 0.92 -1.47
N THR A 12 11.56 1.35 -0.22
CA THR A 12 10.57 0.81 0.73
C THR A 12 9.15 1.33 0.54
N GLY A 13 8.76 1.72 -0.69
CA GLY A 13 7.41 2.16 -1.01
C GLY A 13 6.39 1.04 -1.14
N GLY A 14 5.11 1.37 -1.09
CA GLY A 14 4.01 0.40 -1.31
C GLY A 14 4.04 -0.23 -2.70
N ILE A 15 4.37 0.58 -3.73
CA ILE A 15 4.48 0.13 -5.13
C ILE A 15 5.56 -0.93 -5.29
N GLU A 16 6.77 -0.65 -4.80
CA GLU A 16 7.92 -1.53 -4.92
C GLU A 16 7.71 -2.82 -4.14
N ASN A 17 7.17 -2.72 -2.93
CA ASN A 17 6.86 -3.89 -2.10
C ASN A 17 5.86 -4.82 -2.78
N MET A 18 4.76 -4.27 -3.31
CA MET A 18 3.76 -5.04 -4.04
C MET A 18 4.34 -5.62 -5.33
N LEU A 19 5.16 -4.86 -6.06
CA LEU A 19 5.78 -5.37 -7.28
C LEU A 19 6.72 -6.56 -7.00
N VAL A 20 7.52 -6.50 -5.92
CA VAL A 20 8.33 -7.66 -5.48
C VAL A 20 7.45 -8.89 -5.27
N ASP A 21 6.31 -8.71 -4.61
CA ASP A 21 5.38 -9.82 -4.37
C ASP A 21 4.78 -10.37 -5.68
N ILE A 22 4.39 -9.49 -6.63
CA ILE A 22 3.88 -9.88 -7.95
C ILE A 22 4.93 -10.64 -8.76
N VAL A 23 6.17 -10.11 -8.87
CA VAL A 23 7.21 -10.75 -9.69
C VAL A 23 7.64 -12.10 -9.10
N ASN A 24 7.59 -12.26 -7.78
CA ASN A 24 7.85 -13.53 -7.10
C ASN A 24 6.78 -14.59 -7.39
N VAL A 25 5.54 -14.19 -7.66
CA VAL A 25 4.50 -15.10 -8.16
C VAL A 25 4.72 -15.38 -9.66
N HIS A 26 4.92 -14.34 -10.45
CA HIS A 26 5.07 -14.47 -11.90
C HIS A 26 6.23 -15.39 -12.32
N VAL A 27 7.35 -15.38 -11.58
CA VAL A 27 8.54 -16.17 -11.92
C VAL A 27 8.33 -17.68 -11.86
N ASN A 28 7.25 -18.16 -11.24
CA ASN A 28 6.93 -19.57 -11.20
C ASN A 28 6.64 -20.15 -12.60
N GLU A 29 6.03 -19.36 -13.49
CA GLU A 29 5.60 -19.82 -14.81
C GLU A 29 6.15 -18.95 -15.96
N ASN A 30 6.83 -17.86 -15.65
CA ASN A 30 7.28 -16.88 -16.63
C ASN A 30 8.77 -16.56 -16.48
N ASP A 31 9.40 -16.13 -17.58
CA ASP A 31 10.74 -15.54 -17.56
C ASP A 31 10.63 -14.05 -17.20
N VAL A 32 10.91 -13.72 -15.94
CA VAL A 32 10.69 -12.38 -15.38
C VAL A 32 12.01 -11.64 -15.24
N SER A 33 12.04 -10.42 -15.73
CA SER A 33 13.16 -9.49 -15.56
C SER A 33 12.68 -8.17 -14.97
N LEU A 34 13.49 -7.60 -14.09
CA LEU A 34 13.29 -6.31 -13.47
C LEU A 34 14.39 -5.35 -13.90
N ILE A 35 14.06 -4.21 -14.53
CA ILE A 35 15.02 -3.17 -14.89
C ILE A 35 14.80 -1.97 -14.00
N ILE A 36 15.80 -1.66 -13.15
CA ILE A 36 15.81 -0.51 -12.25
C ILE A 36 16.63 0.59 -12.93
N ILE A 37 16.00 1.74 -13.16
CA ILE A 37 16.59 2.80 -13.98
C ILE A 37 17.54 3.68 -13.14
N ASN A 38 17.11 4.12 -11.96
CA ASN A 38 17.92 4.95 -11.07
C ASN A 38 18.80 4.10 -10.14
N ASP A 39 19.72 4.76 -9.45
CA ASP A 39 20.64 4.16 -8.46
C ASP A 39 20.03 4.05 -7.05
N MET A 40 18.71 4.23 -6.93
CA MET A 40 17.96 4.16 -5.68
C MET A 40 17.49 2.72 -5.43
N ILE A 41 18.27 1.97 -4.69
CA ILE A 41 17.95 0.58 -4.35
C ILE A 41 18.10 0.40 -2.85
N ASP A 42 17.04 -0.11 -2.23
CA ASP A 42 17.03 -0.59 -0.86
C ASP A 42 17.31 -2.10 -0.87
N GLU A 43 18.41 -2.51 -0.27
CA GLU A 43 18.83 -3.91 -0.25
C GLU A 43 17.86 -4.80 0.53
N SER A 44 17.12 -4.27 1.50
CA SER A 44 16.10 -5.04 2.23
C SER A 44 14.94 -5.44 1.29
N VAL A 45 14.54 -4.54 0.40
CA VAL A 45 13.52 -4.83 -0.62
C VAL A 45 14.06 -5.75 -1.71
N ARG A 46 15.29 -5.51 -2.16
CA ARG A 46 15.96 -6.33 -3.17
C ARG A 46 16.13 -7.79 -2.73
N ASN A 47 16.53 -8.01 -1.48
CA ASN A 47 16.77 -9.35 -0.92
C ASN A 47 15.49 -10.19 -0.79
N ARG A 48 14.31 -9.59 -0.95
CA ARG A 48 13.02 -10.30 -1.00
C ARG A 48 12.65 -10.83 -2.38
N LEU A 49 13.39 -10.45 -3.42
CA LEU A 49 13.18 -10.98 -4.75
C LEU A 49 13.57 -12.46 -4.81
N ASP A 50 12.72 -13.26 -5.47
CA ASP A 50 13.07 -14.65 -5.82
C ASP A 50 14.35 -14.67 -6.66
N PRO A 51 15.32 -15.54 -6.34
CA PRO A 51 16.59 -15.62 -7.09
C PRO A 51 16.45 -15.88 -8.60
N ARG A 52 15.31 -16.38 -9.05
CA ARG A 52 15.00 -16.59 -10.47
C ARG A 52 14.67 -15.31 -11.22
N VAL A 53 14.29 -14.23 -10.52
CA VAL A 53 14.02 -12.92 -11.12
C VAL A 53 15.34 -12.28 -11.56
N LYS A 54 15.46 -11.97 -12.85
CA LYS A 54 16.67 -11.35 -13.42
C LYS A 54 16.65 -9.84 -13.17
N VAL A 55 17.53 -9.33 -12.34
CA VAL A 55 17.60 -7.90 -12.00
C VAL A 55 18.69 -7.20 -12.82
N PHE A 56 18.33 -6.09 -13.47
CA PHE A 56 19.23 -5.23 -14.24
C PHE A 56 19.18 -3.80 -13.72
N GLU A 57 20.33 -3.19 -13.49
CA GLU A 57 20.47 -1.82 -12.98
C GLU A 57 21.05 -0.90 -14.06
N CYS A 58 20.38 0.21 -14.33
CA CYS A 58 20.90 1.24 -15.24
C CYS A 58 21.70 2.32 -14.51
N LYS A 59 21.58 2.45 -13.17
CA LYS A 59 22.38 3.31 -12.30
C LYS A 59 22.30 4.81 -12.70
N ARG A 60 21.11 5.29 -13.06
CA ARG A 60 20.88 6.71 -13.32
C ARG A 60 20.82 7.47 -12.01
N LYS A 61 21.66 8.48 -11.84
CA LYS A 61 21.51 9.39 -10.71
C LYS A 61 20.22 10.19 -10.83
N ARG A 62 19.50 10.37 -9.74
CA ARG A 62 18.29 11.19 -9.69
C ARG A 62 18.60 12.56 -10.28
N GLU A 63 17.68 13.11 -11.09
CA GLU A 63 17.81 14.41 -11.78
C GLU A 63 18.93 14.48 -12.84
N SER A 64 19.64 13.39 -13.09
CA SER A 64 20.68 13.37 -14.12
C SER A 64 20.09 13.58 -15.52
N LYS A 65 20.70 14.46 -16.30
CA LYS A 65 20.42 14.65 -17.73
C LYS A 65 21.17 13.68 -18.65
N ASN A 66 21.97 12.77 -18.07
CA ASN A 66 22.69 11.77 -18.83
C ASN A 66 21.76 10.77 -19.50
N PRO A 67 21.74 10.63 -20.84
CA PRO A 67 20.85 9.72 -21.56
C PRO A 67 21.30 8.25 -21.51
N TRP A 68 22.56 7.96 -21.18
CA TRP A 68 23.12 6.61 -21.23
C TRP A 68 22.33 5.55 -20.43
N PRO A 69 21.86 5.81 -19.20
CA PRO A 69 21.06 4.83 -18.49
C PRO A 69 19.75 4.48 -19.20
N LEU A 70 19.11 5.44 -19.87
CA LEU A 70 17.90 5.22 -20.64
C LEU A 70 18.20 4.46 -21.95
N LEU A 71 19.34 4.72 -22.60
CA LEU A 71 19.82 3.93 -23.72
C LEU A 71 20.13 2.49 -23.27
N LYS A 72 20.80 2.30 -22.13
CA LYS A 72 21.06 0.99 -21.55
C LYS A 72 19.77 0.21 -21.30
N MET A 73 18.72 0.85 -20.76
CA MET A 73 17.40 0.26 -20.60
C MET A 73 16.87 -0.27 -21.94
N ASN A 74 16.92 0.53 -23.00
CA ASN A 74 16.45 0.12 -24.33
C ASN A 74 17.31 -1.00 -24.95
N LEU A 75 18.64 -0.97 -24.77
CA LEU A 75 19.52 -2.07 -25.19
C LEU A 75 19.21 -3.37 -24.45
N LEU A 76 18.85 -3.28 -23.16
CA LEU A 76 18.40 -4.44 -22.39
C LEU A 76 17.08 -4.99 -22.95
N LEU A 77 16.10 -4.14 -23.30
CA LEU A 77 14.86 -4.58 -23.95
C LEU A 77 15.13 -5.30 -25.28
N ILE A 78 16.03 -4.76 -26.11
CA ILE A 78 16.43 -5.42 -27.37
C ILE A 78 17.08 -6.78 -27.11
N LYS A 79 17.93 -6.89 -26.07
CA LYS A 79 18.60 -8.14 -25.69
C LYS A 79 17.62 -9.17 -25.13
N LEU A 80 16.73 -8.76 -24.24
CA LEU A 80 15.79 -9.65 -23.55
C LEU A 80 14.63 -10.09 -24.45
N LYS A 81 14.26 -9.27 -25.44
CA LYS A 81 13.12 -9.49 -26.36
C LYS A 81 11.85 -9.87 -25.59
N PRO A 82 11.36 -8.99 -24.69
CA PRO A 82 10.17 -9.30 -23.91
C PRO A 82 8.93 -9.35 -24.79
N GLN A 83 7.95 -10.18 -24.38
CA GLN A 83 6.60 -10.16 -24.94
C GLN A 83 5.79 -9.00 -24.32
N ILE A 84 6.06 -8.70 -23.03
CA ILE A 84 5.42 -7.62 -22.28
C ILE A 84 6.49 -6.72 -21.63
N VAL A 85 6.32 -5.43 -21.77
CA VAL A 85 7.05 -4.39 -21.02
C VAL A 85 6.06 -3.71 -20.08
N HIS A 86 6.14 -4.01 -18.78
CA HIS A 86 5.23 -3.46 -17.78
C HIS A 86 5.88 -2.29 -17.02
N VAL A 87 5.26 -1.14 -17.11
CA VAL A 87 5.74 0.12 -16.51
C VAL A 87 4.93 0.44 -15.24
N HIS A 88 5.62 0.75 -14.15
CA HIS A 88 4.99 1.03 -12.85
C HIS A 88 5.04 2.49 -12.41
N TYR A 89 5.66 3.36 -13.17
CA TYR A 89 5.79 4.78 -12.83
C TYR A 89 5.57 5.68 -14.03
N ASP A 90 4.98 6.83 -13.77
CA ASP A 90 4.88 7.91 -14.74
C ASP A 90 6.25 8.34 -15.24
N GLY A 91 6.31 8.82 -16.45
CA GLY A 91 7.53 9.32 -17.05
C GLY A 91 8.45 8.27 -17.66
N ILE A 92 8.24 6.96 -17.42
CA ILE A 92 9.07 5.90 -18.02
C ILE A 92 8.62 5.61 -19.45
N VAL A 93 7.33 5.57 -19.73
CA VAL A 93 6.76 5.14 -21.02
C VAL A 93 7.36 5.91 -22.18
N LYS A 94 7.51 7.23 -22.07
CA LYS A 94 8.10 8.11 -23.09
C LYS A 94 9.55 7.81 -23.44
N PHE A 95 10.25 7.05 -22.60
CA PHE A 95 11.64 6.65 -22.86
C PHE A 95 11.76 5.22 -23.39
N VAL A 96 10.67 4.48 -23.51
CA VAL A 96 10.67 3.13 -24.09
C VAL A 96 10.62 3.25 -25.60
N LEU A 97 11.71 2.90 -26.26
CA LEU A 97 11.87 2.95 -27.71
C LEU A 97 11.62 1.60 -28.36
N GLY A 98 10.99 1.59 -29.53
CA GLY A 98 10.71 0.38 -30.29
C GLY A 98 9.24 -0.05 -30.22
N LYS A 99 8.94 -1.18 -30.88
CA LYS A 99 7.58 -1.73 -30.97
C LYS A 99 7.42 -2.87 -29.95
N TRP A 100 7.15 -2.51 -28.71
CA TRP A 100 6.89 -3.45 -27.62
C TRP A 100 5.40 -3.42 -27.23
N ASN A 101 4.91 -4.49 -26.62
CA ASN A 101 3.64 -4.46 -25.92
C ASN A 101 3.87 -3.80 -24.55
N VAL A 102 3.80 -2.47 -24.53
CA VAL A 102 3.95 -1.69 -23.31
C VAL A 102 2.61 -1.64 -22.60
N VAL A 103 2.59 -2.01 -21.34
CA VAL A 103 1.46 -1.89 -20.44
C VAL A 103 1.86 -1.09 -19.22
N ARG A 104 0.90 -0.45 -18.55
CA ARG A 104 1.17 0.43 -17.41
C ARG A 104 0.20 0.17 -16.27
N THR A 105 0.70 0.12 -15.03
CA THR A 105 -0.14 0.18 -13.82
C THR A 105 -0.20 1.61 -13.29
N ILE A 106 -1.42 2.03 -12.94
CA ILE A 106 -1.76 3.32 -12.36
C ILE A 106 -1.93 3.10 -10.86
N HIS A 107 -0.95 3.58 -10.07
CA HIS A 107 -0.85 3.30 -8.63
C HIS A 107 -1.51 4.33 -7.72
N GLY A 108 -2.23 5.30 -8.24
CA GLY A 108 -2.87 6.32 -7.40
C GLY A 108 -3.77 7.24 -8.19
N MET A 109 -4.47 8.08 -7.44
CA MET A 109 -5.31 9.14 -7.95
C MET A 109 -4.47 10.29 -8.52
N ARG A 110 -5.04 11.07 -9.46
CA ARG A 110 -4.44 12.28 -10.06
C ARG A 110 -3.13 12.05 -10.83
N ASN A 111 -2.96 10.86 -11.41
CA ASN A 111 -1.82 10.55 -12.25
C ASN A 111 -1.94 11.22 -13.63
N SER A 112 -0.77 11.54 -14.25
CA SER A 112 -0.73 12.11 -15.59
C SER A 112 -1.21 11.10 -16.64
N VAL A 113 -2.13 11.56 -17.49
CA VAL A 113 -2.76 10.78 -18.54
C VAL A 113 -1.93 10.77 -19.83
N ASP A 114 -1.09 11.78 -20.06
CA ASP A 114 -0.40 12.04 -21.34
C ASP A 114 0.42 10.86 -21.87
N GLU A 115 0.82 9.94 -21.02
CA GLU A 115 1.66 8.79 -21.38
C GLU A 115 0.87 7.52 -21.74
N SER A 116 -0.40 7.44 -21.39
CA SER A 116 -1.25 6.26 -21.63
C SER A 116 -1.48 5.98 -23.12
N VAL A 117 -1.43 7.02 -23.96
CA VAL A 117 -1.61 6.93 -25.42
C VAL A 117 -0.62 5.96 -26.09
N HIS A 118 0.52 5.71 -25.47
CA HIS A 118 1.55 4.79 -25.99
C HIS A 118 1.49 3.38 -25.38
N CYS A 119 0.55 3.12 -24.47
CA CYS A 119 0.38 1.82 -23.85
C CYS A 119 -0.67 0.97 -24.57
N LYS A 120 -0.47 -0.34 -24.65
CA LYS A 120 -1.47 -1.30 -25.14
C LYS A 120 -2.65 -1.43 -24.17
N ALA A 121 -2.35 -1.34 -22.87
CA ALA A 121 -3.34 -1.29 -21.80
C ALA A 121 -2.81 -0.51 -20.61
N CYS A 122 -3.74 0.10 -19.87
CA CYS A 122 -3.50 0.69 -18.56
C CYS A 122 -4.31 -0.07 -17.51
N TYR A 123 -3.68 -0.43 -16.40
CA TYR A 123 -4.30 -1.17 -15.30
C TYR A 123 -4.51 -0.26 -14.11
N ALA A 124 -5.74 -0.19 -13.61
CA ALA A 124 -6.08 0.55 -12.39
C ALA A 124 -6.07 -0.41 -11.19
N ILE A 125 -5.45 0.02 -10.09
CA ILE A 125 -5.27 -0.79 -8.88
C ILE A 125 -6.52 -0.91 -8.00
N SER A 126 -7.54 -0.12 -8.27
CA SER A 126 -8.81 -0.05 -7.54
C SER A 126 -9.90 0.50 -8.45
N LYS A 127 -11.14 0.31 -8.06
CA LYS A 127 -12.31 0.84 -8.78
C LYS A 127 -12.29 2.37 -8.79
N SER A 128 -11.93 3.01 -7.69
CA SER A 128 -11.82 4.48 -7.60
C SER A 128 -10.78 5.03 -8.57
N VAL A 129 -9.63 4.41 -8.70
CA VAL A 129 -8.61 4.80 -9.69
C VAL A 129 -9.12 4.56 -11.10
N GLN A 130 -9.83 3.47 -11.35
CA GLN A 130 -10.44 3.19 -12.64
C GLN A 130 -11.48 4.25 -13.03
N ASP A 131 -12.41 4.56 -12.11
CA ASP A 131 -13.48 5.51 -12.35
C ASP A 131 -12.96 6.93 -12.59
N GLU A 132 -11.91 7.35 -11.87
CA GLU A 132 -11.24 8.64 -12.14
C GLU A 132 -10.68 8.71 -13.55
N TRP A 133 -10.06 7.64 -14.04
CA TRP A 133 -9.49 7.59 -15.39
C TRP A 133 -10.58 7.55 -16.48
N ILE A 134 -11.65 6.79 -16.27
CA ILE A 134 -12.81 6.75 -17.18
C ILE A 134 -13.46 8.12 -17.27
N GLN A 135 -13.60 8.85 -16.14
CA GLN A 135 -14.13 10.22 -16.14
C GLN A 135 -13.26 11.20 -16.93
N GLN A 136 -11.96 10.95 -17.04
CA GLN A 136 -11.03 11.71 -17.87
C GLN A 136 -11.02 11.26 -19.35
N GLY A 137 -11.87 10.30 -19.72
CA GLY A 137 -12.00 9.80 -21.12
C GLY A 137 -11.00 8.71 -21.48
N HIS A 138 -10.40 8.01 -20.50
CA HIS A 138 -9.39 6.96 -20.73
C HIS A 138 -9.89 5.60 -20.27
N GLU A 139 -9.83 4.62 -21.16
CA GLU A 139 -10.12 3.23 -20.81
C GLU A 139 -9.01 2.64 -19.96
N THR A 140 -9.41 1.94 -18.91
CA THR A 140 -8.52 1.18 -18.04
C THR A 140 -9.13 -0.16 -17.66
N ILE A 141 -8.27 -1.13 -17.41
CA ILE A 141 -8.65 -2.47 -16.94
C ILE A 141 -8.41 -2.53 -15.44
N LEU A 142 -9.40 -3.00 -14.70
CA LEU A 142 -9.25 -3.18 -13.26
C LEU A 142 -8.39 -4.42 -12.97
N VAL A 143 -7.25 -4.20 -12.31
CA VAL A 143 -6.40 -5.22 -11.72
C VAL A 143 -6.09 -4.78 -10.30
N GLU A 144 -6.94 -5.22 -9.37
CA GLU A 144 -6.89 -4.78 -7.98
C GLU A 144 -5.55 -5.16 -7.33
N ASN A 145 -5.06 -4.29 -6.46
CA ASN A 145 -3.89 -4.58 -5.64
C ASN A 145 -4.16 -5.74 -4.70
N GLY A 146 -3.11 -6.50 -4.39
CA GLY A 146 -3.18 -7.62 -3.48
C GLY A 146 -2.12 -7.57 -2.37
N VAL A 147 -2.31 -8.40 -1.36
CA VAL A 147 -1.41 -8.57 -0.22
C VAL A 147 -1.00 -10.02 -0.06
N CYS A 148 0.20 -10.27 0.48
CA CYS A 148 0.73 -11.63 0.69
C CYS A 148 0.07 -12.28 1.90
N CYS A 149 -1.20 -12.70 1.78
CA CYS A 149 -1.98 -13.25 2.89
C CYS A 149 -1.29 -14.41 3.62
N ASP A 150 -0.55 -15.25 2.89
CA ASP A 150 0.16 -16.40 3.48
C ASP A 150 1.36 -16.03 4.36
N LYS A 151 1.88 -14.80 4.22
CA LYS A 151 3.00 -14.29 5.04
C LYS A 151 2.53 -13.50 6.25
N ILE A 152 1.27 -13.10 6.29
CA ILE A 152 0.71 -12.28 7.36
C ILE A 152 0.23 -13.17 8.50
N CYS A 153 0.75 -12.96 9.69
CA CYS A 153 0.30 -13.64 10.90
C CYS A 153 -1.11 -13.19 11.26
N SER A 154 -2.03 -14.14 11.44
CA SER A 154 -3.42 -13.87 11.83
C SER A 154 -3.77 -14.41 13.22
N GLU A 155 -2.80 -14.96 13.94
CA GLU A 155 -2.96 -15.49 15.29
C GLU A 155 -2.26 -14.58 16.29
N ARG A 156 -3.03 -14.03 17.23
CA ARG A 156 -2.47 -13.16 18.27
C ARG A 156 -1.50 -13.96 19.16
N LYS A 157 -0.29 -13.45 19.29
CA LYS A 157 0.79 -14.05 20.09
C LYS A 157 0.92 -13.39 21.47
N SER A 158 0.46 -12.15 21.61
CA SER A 158 0.55 -11.39 22.86
C SER A 158 -0.58 -11.77 23.82
N ALA A 159 -0.28 -11.76 25.12
CA ALA A 159 -1.30 -11.90 26.16
C ALA A 159 -2.30 -10.72 26.11
N VAL A 160 -3.53 -10.99 26.51
CA VAL A 160 -4.54 -9.92 26.68
C VAL A 160 -4.06 -8.97 27.78
N SER A 161 -4.00 -7.68 27.47
CA SER A 161 -3.56 -6.61 28.36
C SER A 161 -4.74 -5.73 28.76
N ASP A 162 -4.64 -5.05 29.89
CA ASP A 162 -5.56 -3.97 30.26
C ASP A 162 -5.35 -2.71 29.42
N THR A 163 -4.25 -2.63 28.69
CA THR A 163 -3.96 -1.57 27.71
C THR A 163 -4.24 -2.09 26.31
N LEU A 164 -5.03 -1.35 25.54
CA LEU A 164 -5.27 -1.62 24.12
C LEU A 164 -4.18 -0.97 23.28
N HIS A 165 -3.58 -1.75 22.37
CA HIS A 165 -2.54 -1.31 21.47
C HIS A 165 -3.13 -0.99 20.11
N LEU A 166 -3.09 0.29 19.73
CA LEU A 166 -3.53 0.80 18.45
C LEU A 166 -2.33 0.97 17.53
N ILE A 167 -2.48 0.80 16.22
CA ILE A 167 -1.36 0.91 15.28
C ILE A 167 -1.75 1.66 14.02
N GLN A 168 -0.80 2.44 13.48
CA GLN A 168 -0.77 2.94 12.12
C GLN A 168 0.56 2.56 11.46
N VAL A 169 0.52 1.98 10.27
CA VAL A 169 1.71 1.64 9.48
C VAL A 169 1.69 2.48 8.22
N SER A 170 2.55 3.49 8.15
CA SER A 170 2.63 4.36 6.97
C SER A 170 3.88 5.23 7.01
N ARG A 171 4.28 5.78 5.84
CA ARG A 171 5.26 6.86 5.82
C ARG A 171 4.75 8.04 6.66
N MET A 172 5.61 8.62 7.51
CA MET A 172 5.28 9.80 8.29
C MET A 172 5.21 11.03 7.37
N TYR A 173 4.02 11.28 6.85
CA TYR A 173 3.72 12.35 5.90
C TYR A 173 2.30 12.86 6.09
N PHE A 174 2.13 13.94 6.83
CA PHE A 174 0.82 14.47 7.25
C PHE A 174 -0.11 14.77 6.08
N HIS A 175 0.44 15.36 5.01
CA HIS A 175 -0.36 15.77 3.85
C HIS A 175 -1.14 14.62 3.21
N HIS A 176 -0.58 13.40 3.22
CA HIS A 176 -1.26 12.22 2.66
C HIS A 176 -1.81 11.27 3.72
N LYS A 177 -1.09 11.09 4.84
CA LYS A 177 -1.35 10.01 5.80
C LYS A 177 -2.04 10.45 7.08
N GLY A 178 -2.20 11.77 7.31
CA GLY A 178 -3.08 12.33 8.33
C GLY A 178 -2.71 12.01 9.79
N GLN A 179 -1.42 11.74 10.10
CA GLN A 179 -1.00 11.44 11.47
C GLN A 179 -1.34 12.57 12.44
N ASP A 180 -1.33 13.79 11.98
CA ASP A 180 -1.70 14.97 12.75
C ASP A 180 -3.19 14.94 13.19
N ILE A 181 -4.09 14.40 12.36
CA ILE A 181 -5.49 14.21 12.70
C ILE A 181 -5.60 13.19 13.85
N LEU A 182 -4.88 12.07 13.73
CA LEU A 182 -4.90 11.01 14.74
C LEU A 182 -4.32 11.48 16.07
N ILE A 183 -3.17 12.18 16.06
CA ILE A 183 -2.55 12.73 17.28
C ILE A 183 -3.53 13.70 17.99
N ARG A 184 -4.24 14.56 17.25
CA ARG A 184 -5.26 15.46 17.82
C ARG A 184 -6.46 14.70 18.36
N ALA A 185 -6.89 13.63 17.67
CA ALA A 185 -7.99 12.77 18.14
C ALA A 185 -7.63 12.06 19.47
N LEU A 186 -6.39 11.58 19.60
CA LEU A 186 -5.89 11.01 20.85
C LEU A 186 -5.87 12.02 21.99
N ALA A 187 -5.48 13.26 21.72
CA ALA A 187 -5.52 14.34 22.71
C ALA A 187 -6.95 14.67 23.17
N ASP A 188 -7.90 14.68 22.23
CA ASP A 188 -9.31 14.90 22.54
C ASP A 188 -9.90 13.76 23.40
N VAL A 189 -9.60 12.51 23.05
CA VAL A 189 -9.97 11.31 23.81
C VAL A 189 -9.40 11.37 25.24
N LYS A 190 -8.10 11.67 25.36
CA LYS A 190 -7.43 11.79 26.66
C LYS A 190 -8.05 12.89 27.53
N LYS A 191 -8.34 14.06 26.93
CA LYS A 191 -8.97 15.19 27.61
C LYS A 191 -10.36 14.87 28.16
N ARG A 192 -11.13 14.05 27.42
CA ARG A 192 -12.48 13.63 27.88
C ARG A 192 -12.41 12.70 29.08
N GLY A 193 -11.37 11.89 29.22
CA GLY A 193 -11.19 10.96 30.35
C GLY A 193 -12.27 9.89 30.49
N THR A 194 -12.90 9.50 29.37
CA THR A 194 -14.07 8.61 29.34
C THR A 194 -13.74 7.18 28.92
N LEU A 195 -12.46 6.86 28.73
CA LEU A 195 -12.04 5.52 28.33
C LEU A 195 -12.14 4.52 29.47
N SER A 196 -12.68 3.34 29.18
CA SER A 196 -12.78 2.21 30.09
C SER A 196 -11.47 1.41 30.24
N LYS A 197 -10.53 1.62 29.34
CA LYS A 197 -9.20 0.98 29.33
C LYS A 197 -8.13 1.98 28.91
N ASN A 198 -6.89 1.69 29.29
CA ASN A 198 -5.75 2.43 28.77
C ASN A 198 -5.55 2.14 27.28
N ILE A 199 -4.97 3.10 26.56
CA ILE A 199 -4.58 2.95 25.16
C ILE A 199 -3.13 3.30 24.97
N GLN A 200 -2.48 2.67 23.98
CA GLN A 200 -1.18 3.04 23.48
C GLN A 200 -1.20 3.02 21.95
N MET A 201 -0.88 4.15 21.33
CA MET A 201 -0.85 4.31 19.88
C MET A 201 0.57 4.16 19.35
N HIS A 202 0.78 3.22 18.44
CA HIS A 202 2.05 2.93 17.80
C HIS A 202 2.05 3.47 16.37
N PHE A 203 2.98 4.39 16.08
CA PHE A 203 3.25 4.86 14.73
C PHE A 203 4.45 4.11 14.16
N VAL A 204 4.21 3.26 13.18
CA VAL A 204 5.24 2.50 12.45
C VAL A 204 5.51 3.15 11.11
N GLY A 205 6.74 3.55 10.89
CA GLY A 205 7.23 4.23 9.70
C GLY A 205 8.04 5.47 10.03
N ASP A 206 8.68 6.03 9.01
CA ASP A 206 9.47 7.25 9.08
C ASP A 206 9.11 8.18 7.92
N GLY A 207 9.53 9.42 7.97
CA GLY A 207 9.28 10.40 6.90
C GLY A 207 9.56 11.84 7.29
N CYS A 208 9.27 12.73 6.36
CA CYS A 208 9.63 14.15 6.50
C CYS A 208 8.91 14.88 7.66
N ASP A 209 7.77 14.37 8.12
CA ASP A 209 7.01 14.97 9.22
C ASP A 209 7.26 14.31 10.59
N MET A 210 8.26 13.41 10.73
CA MET A 210 8.53 12.71 11.99
C MET A 210 8.80 13.67 13.16
N GLU A 211 9.69 14.64 12.98
CA GLU A 211 10.00 15.60 14.04
C GLU A 211 8.80 16.50 14.36
N ARG A 212 8.02 16.86 13.35
CA ARG A 212 6.78 17.60 13.54
C ARG A 212 5.72 16.80 14.30
N ALA A 213 5.65 15.49 14.06
CA ALA A 213 4.76 14.60 14.80
C ALA A 213 5.14 14.50 16.28
N LYS A 214 6.43 14.36 16.58
CA LYS A 214 6.95 14.37 17.97
C LYS A 214 6.64 15.68 18.68
N GLN A 215 6.87 16.82 18.01
CA GLN A 215 6.53 18.15 18.57
C GLN A 215 5.03 18.25 18.85
N LEU A 216 4.17 17.84 17.93
CA LEU A 216 2.71 17.87 18.11
C LEU A 216 2.24 16.99 19.28
N VAL A 217 2.87 15.83 19.48
CA VAL A 217 2.62 14.94 20.61
C VAL A 217 2.95 15.64 21.95
N GLN A 218 4.09 16.34 22.03
CA GLN A 218 4.49 17.12 23.19
C GLN A 218 3.58 18.32 23.44
N GLU A 219 3.27 19.10 22.40
CA GLU A 219 2.35 20.27 22.50
C GLU A 219 0.98 19.89 23.02
N LEU A 220 0.48 18.70 22.69
CA LEU A 220 -0.82 18.22 23.08
C LEU A 220 -0.81 17.36 24.36
N GLY A 221 0.37 17.08 24.94
CA GLY A 221 0.53 16.35 26.20
C GLY A 221 0.05 14.91 26.12
N VAL A 222 0.40 14.19 25.03
CA VAL A 222 -0.01 12.78 24.79
C VAL A 222 1.18 11.81 24.68
N GLU A 223 2.35 12.21 25.18
CA GLU A 223 3.60 11.41 25.11
C GLU A 223 3.47 10.07 25.82
N ASP A 224 2.65 9.98 26.84
CA ASP A 224 2.42 8.77 27.63
C ASP A 224 1.60 7.71 26.91
N ILE A 225 0.87 8.10 25.87
CA ILE A 225 0.04 7.18 25.07
C ILE A 225 0.47 7.03 23.62
N VAL A 226 1.58 7.66 23.19
CA VAL A 226 2.09 7.60 21.82
C VAL A 226 3.51 7.02 21.80
N VAL A 227 3.72 6.04 20.92
CA VAL A 227 5.01 5.41 20.64
C VAL A 227 5.36 5.57 19.16
N PHE A 228 6.55 6.07 18.87
CA PHE A 228 7.11 6.10 17.52
C PHE A 228 8.09 4.94 17.37
N GLU A 229 7.70 3.90 16.60
CA GLU A 229 8.53 2.71 16.37
C GLU A 229 9.63 2.94 15.32
N GLY A 230 9.53 4.04 14.56
CA GLY A 230 10.38 4.27 13.41
C GLY A 230 10.08 3.34 12.24
N SER A 231 11.01 3.27 11.30
CA SER A 231 10.86 2.40 10.12
C SER A 231 11.11 0.94 10.50
N MET A 232 10.13 0.08 10.30
CA MET A 232 10.23 -1.36 10.53
C MET A 232 10.27 -2.13 9.20
N PRO A 233 11.00 -3.26 9.15
CA PRO A 233 10.95 -4.16 8.00
C PRO A 233 9.53 -4.69 7.77
N ARG A 234 9.19 -4.99 6.52
CA ARG A 234 7.85 -5.49 6.18
C ARG A 234 7.54 -6.82 6.88
N GLU A 235 8.54 -7.66 7.05
CA GLU A 235 8.45 -8.93 7.78
C GLU A 235 8.00 -8.68 9.22
N TRP A 236 8.54 -7.66 9.88
CA TRP A 236 8.11 -7.28 11.22
C TRP A 236 6.62 -6.88 11.23
N VAL A 237 6.18 -6.10 10.25
CA VAL A 237 4.76 -5.71 10.14
C VAL A 237 3.88 -6.94 9.98
N TYR A 238 4.25 -7.87 9.10
CA TYR A 238 3.51 -9.10 8.86
C TYR A 238 3.44 -10.02 10.07
N GLU A 239 4.51 -10.09 10.86
CA GLU A 239 4.58 -10.94 12.04
C GLU A 239 3.88 -10.34 13.26
N ASN A 240 3.75 -9.02 13.34
CA ASN A 240 3.32 -8.33 14.56
C ASN A 240 1.95 -7.65 14.46
N LEU A 241 1.40 -7.37 13.27
CA LEU A 241 0.08 -6.74 13.14
C LEU A 241 -0.98 -7.47 13.98
N CYS A 242 -1.01 -8.79 13.99
CA CYS A 242 -1.98 -9.61 14.74
C CYS A 242 -1.96 -9.38 16.26
N ASN A 243 -0.95 -8.70 16.80
CA ASN A 243 -0.83 -8.40 18.23
C ASN A 243 -1.52 -7.08 18.62
N PHE A 244 -1.95 -6.28 17.66
CA PHE A 244 -2.62 -5.00 17.91
C PHE A 244 -4.15 -5.17 17.97
N ASP A 245 -4.81 -4.25 18.66
CA ASP A 245 -6.24 -4.30 18.89
C ASP A 245 -7.04 -3.51 17.84
N LEU A 246 -6.45 -2.46 17.28
CA LEU A 246 -7.07 -1.63 16.23
C LEU A 246 -6.02 -1.04 15.31
N TYR A 247 -6.22 -1.20 14.01
CA TYR A 247 -5.48 -0.49 12.98
C TYR A 247 -6.21 0.80 12.60
N ILE A 248 -5.51 1.95 12.59
CA ILE A 248 -6.11 3.25 12.24
C ILE A 248 -5.40 3.86 11.04
N GLN A 249 -6.16 4.24 10.00
CA GLN A 249 -5.63 4.93 8.83
C GLN A 249 -6.36 6.24 8.55
N PRO A 250 -5.88 7.38 9.09
CA PRO A 250 -6.51 8.69 8.94
C PRO A 250 -6.05 9.41 7.66
N SER A 251 -5.83 8.68 6.57
CA SER A 251 -5.30 9.24 5.32
C SER A 251 -6.20 10.35 4.75
N ARG A 252 -5.56 11.34 4.13
CA ARG A 252 -6.20 12.36 3.28
C ARG A 252 -6.27 11.95 1.82
N GLN A 253 -5.38 11.04 1.43
CA GLN A 253 -5.31 10.49 0.07
C GLN A 253 -4.90 9.02 0.15
N GLU A 254 -5.70 8.16 -0.47
CA GLU A 254 -5.43 6.72 -0.53
C GLU A 254 -6.10 6.13 -1.77
N GLY A 255 -5.31 5.55 -2.67
CA GLY A 255 -5.83 4.95 -3.90
C GLY A 255 -6.38 3.54 -3.72
N PHE A 256 -5.93 2.82 -2.68
CA PHE A 256 -6.39 1.47 -2.35
C PHE A 256 -6.41 1.25 -0.84
N GLY A 257 -5.25 1.26 -0.18
CA GLY A 257 -5.12 0.97 1.25
C GLY A 257 -4.48 -0.40 1.50
N LEU A 258 -3.29 -0.63 0.93
CA LEU A 258 -2.57 -1.90 1.13
C LEU A 258 -2.44 -2.28 2.60
N THR A 259 -2.07 -1.34 3.47
CA THR A 259 -1.90 -1.61 4.90
C THR A 259 -3.23 -1.84 5.64
N VAL A 260 -4.35 -1.33 5.11
CA VAL A 260 -5.71 -1.69 5.58
C VAL A 260 -6.00 -3.15 5.27
N ALA A 261 -5.74 -3.57 4.03
CA ALA A 261 -5.89 -4.97 3.63
C ALA A 261 -4.96 -5.90 4.41
N GLU A 262 -3.71 -5.49 4.68
CA GLU A 262 -2.76 -6.22 5.53
C GLU A 262 -3.28 -6.38 6.97
N ALA A 263 -3.85 -5.33 7.56
CA ALA A 263 -4.44 -5.38 8.90
C ALA A 263 -5.66 -6.32 8.95
N MET A 264 -6.55 -6.25 7.96
CA MET A 264 -7.69 -7.17 7.84
C MET A 264 -7.22 -8.63 7.62
N ALA A 265 -6.15 -8.86 6.85
CA ALA A 265 -5.51 -10.17 6.69
C ALA A 265 -4.84 -10.67 7.98
N ALA A 266 -4.50 -9.78 8.91
CA ALA A 266 -4.01 -10.11 10.25
C ALA A 266 -5.15 -10.30 11.29
N LYS A 267 -6.42 -10.25 10.87
CA LYS A 267 -7.61 -10.25 11.73
C LYS A 267 -7.68 -9.07 12.71
N VAL A 268 -7.06 -7.97 12.37
CA VAL A 268 -7.08 -6.74 13.17
C VAL A 268 -8.26 -5.88 12.71
N PRO A 269 -9.14 -5.43 13.61
CA PRO A 269 -10.14 -4.43 13.32
C PRO A 269 -9.54 -3.18 12.70
N VAL A 270 -10.24 -2.56 11.75
CA VAL A 270 -9.74 -1.37 11.05
C VAL A 270 -10.69 -0.18 11.22
N LEU A 271 -10.10 1.01 11.38
CA LEU A 271 -10.80 2.30 11.41
C LEU A 271 -10.08 3.24 10.43
N VAL A 272 -10.77 3.64 9.36
CA VAL A 272 -10.18 4.40 8.26
C VAL A 272 -10.93 5.68 7.95
N SER A 273 -10.26 6.67 7.35
CA SER A 273 -10.96 7.78 6.69
C SER A 273 -11.90 7.25 5.62
N ALA A 274 -13.12 7.77 5.52
CA ALA A 274 -14.09 7.40 4.49
C ALA A 274 -13.69 7.92 3.10
N LEU A 275 -12.56 7.46 2.60
CA LEU A 275 -12.05 7.71 1.25
C LEU A 275 -12.39 6.54 0.32
N GLU A 276 -12.49 6.83 -0.97
CA GLU A 276 -12.96 5.86 -1.97
C GLU A 276 -12.15 4.54 -1.95
N GLY A 277 -10.82 4.60 -2.00
CA GLY A 277 -9.99 3.40 -2.02
C GLY A 277 -10.17 2.48 -0.80
N PRO A 278 -9.98 2.94 0.45
CA PRO A 278 -10.27 2.13 1.64
C PRO A 278 -11.72 1.67 1.75
N MET A 279 -12.69 2.50 1.32
CA MET A 279 -14.11 2.15 1.38
C MET A 279 -14.49 1.02 0.42
N GLU A 280 -13.79 0.85 -0.71
CA GLU A 280 -13.96 -0.32 -1.59
C GLU A 280 -13.63 -1.63 -0.87
N ILE A 281 -12.61 -1.61 0.00
CA ILE A 281 -12.22 -2.79 0.78
C ILE A 281 -13.22 -3.04 1.92
N LEU A 282 -13.72 -1.96 2.55
CA LEU A 282 -14.62 -2.06 3.70
C LEU A 282 -16.07 -2.36 3.32
N ASN A 283 -16.53 -1.87 2.17
CA ASN A 283 -17.93 -2.01 1.70
C ASN A 283 -18.01 -2.84 0.42
N PRO A 284 -17.58 -4.11 0.42
CA PRO A 284 -17.67 -4.91 -0.78
C PRO A 284 -19.12 -5.23 -1.13
N ASP A 285 -19.39 -5.37 -2.44
CA ASP A 285 -20.69 -5.81 -2.93
C ASP A 285 -21.07 -7.16 -2.33
N GLY A 286 -22.36 -7.31 -1.96
CA GLY A 286 -22.88 -8.54 -1.38
C GLY A 286 -22.74 -8.67 0.15
N PHE A 287 -22.27 -7.62 0.83
CA PHE A 287 -22.26 -7.55 2.29
C PHE A 287 -23.26 -6.49 2.79
N ASP A 288 -24.11 -6.88 3.73
CA ASP A 288 -25.11 -5.98 4.33
C ASP A 288 -24.49 -4.96 5.30
N THR A 289 -23.27 -5.23 5.77
CA THR A 289 -22.56 -4.38 6.74
C THR A 289 -21.10 -4.21 6.33
N PRO A 290 -20.52 -3.03 6.55
CA PRO A 290 -19.07 -2.81 6.31
C PRO A 290 -18.20 -3.78 7.10
N LEU A 291 -17.09 -4.19 6.51
CA LEU A 291 -16.09 -5.11 7.11
C LEU A 291 -15.11 -4.41 8.06
N GLY A 292 -15.31 -3.13 8.31
CA GLY A 292 -14.51 -2.29 9.21
C GLY A 292 -15.26 -1.02 9.55
N TRP A 293 -14.63 -0.14 10.31
CA TRP A 293 -15.20 1.15 10.67
C TRP A 293 -14.58 2.27 9.86
N SER A 294 -15.36 3.30 9.58
CA SER A 294 -14.90 4.54 8.97
C SER A 294 -15.29 5.76 9.79
N PHE A 295 -14.59 6.86 9.53
CA PHE A 295 -14.90 8.18 10.08
C PHE A 295 -14.82 9.23 8.98
N ASP A 296 -15.46 10.39 9.20
CA ASP A 296 -15.46 11.48 8.24
C ASP A 296 -14.05 12.02 8.02
N PRO A 297 -13.57 12.10 6.75
CA PRO A 297 -12.22 12.58 6.45
C PRO A 297 -11.91 13.91 7.13
N GLU A 298 -10.70 14.03 7.69
CA GLU A 298 -10.20 15.20 8.44
C GLU A 298 -10.96 15.54 9.74
N SER A 299 -11.99 14.80 10.12
CA SER A 299 -12.74 15.04 11.35
C SER A 299 -12.04 14.44 12.58
N VAL A 300 -11.35 15.28 13.33
CA VAL A 300 -10.77 14.93 14.63
C VAL A 300 -11.85 14.45 15.61
N GLU A 301 -13.01 15.13 15.63
CA GLU A 301 -14.11 14.81 16.52
C GLU A 301 -14.73 13.43 16.22
N ASP A 302 -14.98 13.11 14.94
CA ASP A 302 -15.57 11.81 14.61
C ASP A 302 -14.55 10.68 14.86
N LEU A 303 -13.27 10.88 14.50
CA LEU A 303 -12.21 9.91 14.80
C LEU A 303 -12.10 9.64 16.30
N SER A 304 -12.11 10.69 17.14
CA SER A 304 -12.02 10.53 18.59
C SER A 304 -13.23 9.78 19.17
N ARG A 305 -14.46 10.06 18.69
CA ARG A 305 -15.66 9.31 19.06
C ARG A 305 -15.61 7.84 18.65
N LYS A 306 -15.06 7.53 17.48
CA LYS A 306 -14.91 6.14 17.01
C LYS A 306 -13.87 5.38 17.85
N ILE A 307 -12.73 6.02 18.19
CA ILE A 307 -11.74 5.44 19.10
C ILE A 307 -12.39 5.16 20.47
N GLU A 308 -13.08 6.14 21.06
CA GLU A 308 -13.78 5.99 22.34
C GLU A 308 -14.81 4.86 22.28
N LYS A 309 -15.61 4.78 21.21
CA LYS A 309 -16.57 3.69 21.01
C LYS A 309 -15.88 2.32 20.96
N PHE A 310 -14.75 2.21 20.26
CA PHE A 310 -13.98 0.98 20.19
C PHE A 310 -13.48 0.55 21.57
N VAL A 311 -12.87 1.47 22.32
CA VAL A 311 -12.33 1.18 23.66
C VAL A 311 -13.39 0.77 24.66
N ASN A 312 -14.55 1.45 24.64
CA ASN A 312 -15.61 1.26 25.63
C ASN A 312 -16.59 0.13 25.32
N LYS A 313 -16.83 -0.16 24.05
CA LYS A 313 -17.81 -1.16 23.59
C LYS A 313 -17.19 -2.39 22.93
N GLY A 314 -15.90 -2.32 22.57
CA GLY A 314 -15.23 -3.37 21.82
C GLY A 314 -15.62 -3.39 20.34
N TYR A 315 -15.14 -4.41 19.67
CA TYR A 315 -15.37 -4.70 18.26
C TYR A 315 -15.93 -6.12 18.10
N ASP A 316 -16.76 -6.33 17.10
CA ASP A 316 -17.31 -7.65 16.81
C ASP A 316 -16.21 -8.55 16.16
N ASN A 317 -15.78 -9.56 16.91
CA ASN A 317 -14.77 -10.51 16.41
C ASN A 317 -15.25 -11.28 15.16
N GLY A 318 -16.56 -11.56 15.05
CA GLY A 318 -17.12 -12.16 13.85
C GLY A 318 -16.97 -11.29 12.60
N LEU A 319 -16.92 -9.97 12.78
CA LEU A 319 -16.63 -9.05 11.67
C LEU A 319 -15.16 -9.10 11.24
N ALA A 320 -14.24 -9.23 12.19
CA ALA A 320 -12.81 -9.39 11.86
C ALA A 320 -12.54 -10.70 11.10
N ASP A 321 -13.21 -11.80 11.47
CA ASP A 321 -13.10 -13.09 10.74
C ASP A 321 -13.70 -13.00 9.33
N LYS A 322 -14.82 -12.29 9.15
CA LYS A 322 -15.39 -12.04 7.81
C LYS A 322 -14.45 -11.20 6.95
N ALA A 323 -13.88 -10.13 7.52
CA ALA A 323 -12.91 -9.28 6.85
C ALA A 323 -11.67 -10.08 6.41
N TYR A 324 -11.13 -10.91 7.28
CA TYR A 324 -10.02 -11.82 6.98
C TYR A 324 -10.36 -12.77 5.82
N ALA A 325 -11.50 -13.45 5.87
CA ALA A 325 -11.90 -14.36 4.82
C ALA A 325 -12.07 -13.64 3.46
N TYR A 326 -12.66 -12.45 3.48
CA TYR A 326 -12.84 -11.64 2.28
C TYR A 326 -11.50 -11.22 1.66
N ILE A 327 -10.57 -10.70 2.48
CA ILE A 327 -9.25 -10.28 1.97
C ILE A 327 -8.51 -11.47 1.33
N ARG A 328 -8.50 -12.62 1.99
CA ARG A 328 -7.84 -13.83 1.45
C ARG A 328 -8.46 -14.32 0.16
N SER A 329 -9.77 -14.23 0.00
CA SER A 329 -10.43 -14.70 -1.21
C SER A 329 -10.27 -13.76 -2.40
N ARG A 330 -10.28 -12.44 -2.15
CA ARG A 330 -10.29 -11.44 -3.23
C ARG A 330 -8.93 -10.79 -3.47
N TYR A 331 -8.26 -10.37 -2.39
CA TYR A 331 -7.05 -9.54 -2.45
C TYR A 331 -5.77 -10.31 -2.11
N ASP A 332 -5.76 -11.64 -2.25
CA ASP A 332 -4.48 -12.36 -2.21
C ASP A 332 -3.62 -11.95 -3.41
N ILE A 333 -2.33 -11.74 -3.19
CA ILE A 333 -1.38 -11.30 -4.23
C ILE A 333 -1.34 -12.25 -5.42
N LYS A 334 -1.66 -13.54 -5.22
CA LYS A 334 -1.74 -14.53 -6.30
C LYS A 334 -2.83 -14.15 -7.29
N ASN A 335 -4.02 -13.76 -6.81
CA ASN A 335 -5.12 -13.33 -7.69
C ASN A 335 -4.71 -12.11 -8.53
N THR A 336 -4.04 -11.13 -7.93
CA THR A 336 -3.52 -9.95 -8.63
C THR A 336 -2.51 -10.36 -9.72
N ALA A 337 -1.55 -11.21 -9.37
CA ALA A 337 -0.51 -11.66 -10.29
C ALA A 337 -1.09 -12.49 -11.46
N GLU A 338 -2.00 -13.41 -11.17
CA GLU A 338 -2.71 -14.23 -12.18
C GLU A 338 -3.51 -13.32 -13.12
N ARG A 339 -4.23 -12.34 -12.57
CA ARG A 339 -5.00 -11.39 -13.36
C ARG A 339 -4.14 -10.60 -14.33
N TYR A 340 -2.94 -10.16 -13.92
CA TYR A 340 -1.99 -9.53 -14.85
C TYR A 340 -1.59 -10.48 -15.98
N VAL A 341 -1.29 -11.75 -15.69
CA VAL A 341 -0.90 -12.74 -16.71
C VAL A 341 -2.02 -13.00 -17.70
N GLU A 342 -3.28 -13.10 -17.25
CA GLU A 342 -4.46 -13.22 -18.12
C GLU A 342 -4.57 -12.01 -19.07
N GLU A 343 -4.36 -10.80 -18.58
CA GLU A 343 -4.41 -9.59 -19.40
C GLU A 343 -3.25 -9.53 -20.39
N TYR A 344 -2.04 -9.93 -19.98
CA TYR A 344 -0.88 -9.99 -20.90
C TYR A 344 -1.07 -10.99 -22.04
N ALA A 345 -1.78 -12.09 -21.81
CA ALA A 345 -2.04 -13.10 -22.82
C ALA A 345 -2.90 -12.61 -23.99
N LYS A 346 -3.52 -11.43 -23.87
CA LYS A 346 -4.33 -10.81 -24.93
C LYS A 346 -3.49 -10.07 -25.99
N PHE A 347 -2.19 -9.90 -25.77
CA PHE A 347 -1.24 -9.20 -26.63
C PHE A 347 -0.19 -10.14 -27.24
#